data_fe65701cb5f6452f1a8b34fe598e83df
#
_entry.id   fe65701cb5f6452f1a8b34fe598e83df
#
_cell.length_a   1.000
_cell.length_b   1.000
_cell.length_c   1.000
_cell.angle_alpha   90.00
_cell.angle_beta   90.00
_cell.angle_gamma   90.00
#
_symmetry.space_group_name_H-M   'P 1'
#
loop_
_entity.id
_entity.type
_entity.pdbx_description
1 polymer ?
#
loop_
_entity_poly.entity_id
_entity_poly.type
_entity_poly.pdbx_seq_one_letter_code
_entity_poly.pdbx_strand_id
1 'polypeptide(L)'
;MGSKANRFRKKWQDYSGNKAAKAELSFIEVFKKLFEGTEYKIESQPKDFKNMYVDVALPSKDQKEIYNPPVPIKRHGIQPDGAITNTLTGKTIFIEIKRQDGWVEGKKRSAGRGNAHERLCKYFTPGILNKLRDAGNINSSDLPFWIVFQGDITRDPCHVREITFWFDNYKANYFFWRNSNNPADLIDHFEKYIVPILK
;
A
#
# COMPACT_ATOMS: atom_id res chain seq x y z
N MET A 1 -11.02 -25.37 23.60
CA MET A 1 -9.82 -25.94 22.94
C MET A 1 -9.83 -25.53 21.47
N GLY A 2 -8.94 -24.61 21.07
CA GLY A 2 -8.81 -24.23 19.65
C GLY A 2 -8.21 -25.38 18.85
N SER A 3 -8.79 -25.67 17.70
CA SER A 3 -8.35 -26.78 16.85
C SER A 3 -6.88 -26.60 16.43
N LYS A 4 -6.15 -27.72 16.15
CA LYS A 4 -4.77 -27.68 15.62
C LYS A 4 -4.63 -26.75 14.39
N ALA A 5 -5.66 -26.68 13.55
CA ALA A 5 -5.72 -25.79 12.39
C ALA A 5 -5.61 -24.29 12.76
N ASN A 6 -6.22 -23.85 13.85
CA ASN A 6 -6.13 -22.47 14.30
C ASN A 6 -4.72 -22.07 14.80
N ARG A 7 -3.96 -23.01 15.40
CA ARG A 7 -2.56 -22.76 15.81
C ARG A 7 -1.62 -22.59 14.62
N PHE A 8 -1.77 -23.39 13.58
CA PHE A 8 -0.95 -23.24 12.36
C PHE A 8 -1.27 -21.94 11.63
N ARG A 9 -2.56 -21.60 11.54
CA ARG A 9 -3.01 -20.34 10.91
C ARG A 9 -2.46 -19.12 11.62
N LYS A 10 -2.51 -19.10 12.97
CA LYS A 10 -1.96 -17.99 13.78
C LYS A 10 -0.45 -17.86 13.60
N LYS A 11 0.32 -18.94 13.71
CA LYS A 11 1.78 -18.92 13.46
C LYS A 11 2.14 -18.40 12.09
N TRP A 12 1.35 -18.74 11.08
CA TRP A 12 1.57 -18.29 9.71
C TRP A 12 1.24 -16.81 9.54
N GLN A 13 0.17 -16.33 10.17
CA GLN A 13 -0.20 -14.91 10.18
C GLN A 13 0.86 -14.06 10.89
N ASP A 14 1.38 -14.52 12.04
CA ASP A 14 2.44 -13.84 12.79
C ASP A 14 3.74 -13.78 11.96
N TYR A 15 4.11 -14.88 11.30
CA TYR A 15 5.28 -14.95 10.43
C TYR A 15 5.18 -14.01 9.21
N SER A 16 4.03 -13.97 8.57
CA SER A 16 3.76 -13.09 7.42
C SER A 16 3.73 -11.62 7.84
N GLY A 17 3.13 -11.31 8.98
CA GLY A 17 3.10 -9.96 9.55
C GLY A 17 4.50 -9.42 9.84
N ASN A 18 5.38 -10.23 10.44
CA ASN A 18 6.76 -9.86 10.72
C ASN A 18 7.58 -9.58 9.44
N LYS A 19 7.35 -10.32 8.38
CA LYS A 19 8.01 -10.08 7.09
C LYS A 19 7.51 -8.81 6.39
N ALA A 20 6.21 -8.52 6.49
CA ALA A 20 5.64 -7.30 5.97
C ALA A 20 6.22 -6.07 6.70
N ALA A 21 6.24 -6.08 8.03
CA ALA A 21 6.84 -5.00 8.82
C ALA A 21 8.31 -4.75 8.48
N LYS A 22 9.11 -5.82 8.25
CA LYS A 22 10.50 -5.68 7.79
C LYS A 22 10.60 -5.06 6.40
N ALA A 23 9.67 -5.37 5.51
CA ALA A 23 9.63 -4.80 4.18
C ALA A 23 9.35 -3.28 4.22
N GLU A 24 8.39 -2.86 5.04
CA GLU A 24 8.08 -1.45 5.28
C GLU A 24 9.29 -0.70 5.84
N LEU A 25 9.91 -1.23 6.90
CA LEU A 25 11.10 -0.63 7.50
C LEU A 25 12.24 -0.49 6.50
N SER A 26 12.53 -1.52 5.71
CA SER A 26 13.63 -1.45 4.73
C SER A 26 13.37 -0.42 3.63
N PHE A 27 12.12 -0.25 3.18
CA PHE A 27 11.73 0.78 2.23
C PHE A 27 11.93 2.18 2.83
N ILE A 28 11.42 2.42 4.02
CA ILE A 28 11.53 3.71 4.71
C ILE A 28 13.01 4.09 4.94
N GLU A 29 13.85 3.12 5.34
CA GLU A 29 15.29 3.36 5.56
C GLU A 29 16.03 3.74 4.28
N VAL A 30 15.73 3.08 3.16
CA VAL A 30 16.33 3.42 1.85
C VAL A 30 16.03 4.88 1.51
N PHE A 31 14.76 5.29 1.57
CA PHE A 31 14.37 6.64 1.19
C PHE A 31 14.75 7.71 2.21
N LYS A 32 14.85 7.38 3.49
CA LYS A 32 15.42 8.32 4.48
C LYS A 32 16.84 8.71 4.13
N LYS A 33 17.68 7.72 3.79
CA LYS A 33 19.08 7.97 3.38
C LYS A 33 19.16 8.70 2.05
N LEU A 34 18.33 8.31 1.06
CA LEU A 34 18.33 8.93 -0.27
C LEU A 34 17.95 10.42 -0.19
N PHE A 35 17.06 10.79 0.71
CA PHE A 35 16.50 12.14 0.81
C PHE A 35 17.31 13.09 1.71
N GLU A 36 18.39 12.62 2.34
CA GLU A 36 19.28 13.49 3.12
C GLU A 36 19.84 14.63 2.26
N GLY A 37 19.57 15.87 2.66
CA GLY A 37 20.01 17.07 1.94
C GLY A 37 19.26 17.39 0.65
N THR A 38 18.14 16.74 0.39
CA THR A 38 17.27 16.99 -0.77
C THR A 38 15.96 17.68 -0.37
N GLU A 39 15.16 18.07 -1.37
CA GLU A 39 13.82 18.61 -1.19
C GLU A 39 12.75 17.55 -0.84
N TYR A 40 13.10 16.26 -0.84
CA TYR A 40 12.16 15.18 -0.55
C TYR A 40 12.17 14.79 0.92
N LYS A 41 10.99 14.41 1.42
CA LYS A 41 10.82 13.85 2.77
C LYS A 41 9.99 12.59 2.70
N ILE A 42 10.31 11.61 3.55
CA ILE A 42 9.49 10.41 3.74
C ILE A 42 8.95 10.36 5.16
N GLU A 43 7.65 10.13 5.29
CA GLU A 43 6.95 9.89 6.53
C GLU A 43 6.45 8.45 6.55
N SER A 44 6.64 7.76 7.68
CA SER A 44 6.07 6.43 7.93
C SER A 44 4.67 6.57 8.51
N GLN A 45 3.72 5.83 7.95
CA GLN A 45 2.36 5.69 8.47
C GLN A 45 1.67 7.05 8.73
N PRO A 46 1.47 7.90 7.69
CA PRO A 46 0.81 9.19 7.84
C PRO A 46 -0.57 9.02 8.49
N LYS A 47 -0.90 9.93 9.43
CA LYS A 47 -2.06 9.76 10.32
C LYS A 47 -3.34 10.40 9.81
N ASP A 48 -3.25 11.22 8.78
CA ASP A 48 -4.33 12.10 8.31
C ASP A 48 -5.56 11.35 7.77
N PHE A 49 -5.39 10.07 7.41
CA PHE A 49 -6.46 9.25 6.86
C PHE A 49 -7.11 8.28 7.85
N LYS A 50 -6.70 8.30 9.12
CA LYS A 50 -7.22 7.35 10.13
C LYS A 50 -8.72 7.49 10.40
N ASN A 51 -9.26 8.67 10.17
CA ASN A 51 -10.66 9.00 10.44
C ASN A 51 -11.42 9.48 9.19
N MET A 52 -10.93 9.19 7.99
CA MET A 52 -11.49 9.72 6.74
C MET A 52 -12.94 9.32 6.47
N TYR A 53 -13.46 8.29 7.14
CA TYR A 53 -14.86 7.84 6.98
C TYR A 53 -15.80 8.43 8.04
N VAL A 54 -15.30 9.15 9.04
CA VAL A 54 -16.14 9.70 10.12
C VAL A 54 -17.10 10.75 9.59
N ASP A 55 -16.68 11.50 8.57
CA ASP A 55 -17.48 12.57 7.97
C ASP A 55 -18.42 12.10 6.85
N VAL A 56 -18.52 10.78 6.63
CA VAL A 56 -19.41 10.21 5.62
C VAL A 56 -20.86 10.28 6.14
N ALA A 57 -21.66 11.13 5.53
CA ALA A 57 -23.08 11.22 5.81
C ALA A 57 -23.82 10.03 5.18
N LEU A 58 -24.52 9.26 6.01
CA LEU A 58 -25.39 8.17 5.56
C LEU A 58 -26.85 8.63 5.52
N PRO A 59 -27.67 8.14 4.59
CA PRO A 59 -29.11 8.40 4.57
C PRO A 59 -29.76 8.00 5.90
N SER A 60 -30.72 8.80 6.39
CA SER A 60 -31.39 8.56 7.67
C SER A 60 -32.08 7.18 7.74
N LYS A 61 -32.55 6.65 6.61
CA LYS A 61 -33.10 5.29 6.54
C LYS A 61 -32.03 4.25 6.87
N ASP A 62 -30.87 4.36 6.26
CA ASP A 62 -29.78 3.40 6.43
C ASP A 62 -29.22 3.46 7.85
N GLN A 63 -29.14 4.66 8.45
CA GLN A 63 -28.70 4.84 9.83
C GLN A 63 -29.57 4.07 10.84
N LYS A 64 -30.88 3.91 10.58
CA LYS A 64 -31.78 3.18 11.46
C LYS A 64 -31.60 1.66 11.39
N GLU A 65 -31.05 1.16 10.29
CA GLU A 65 -30.85 -0.27 10.04
C GLU A 65 -29.43 -0.74 10.42
N ILE A 66 -28.50 0.19 10.60
CA ILE A 66 -27.09 -0.13 10.91
C ILE A 66 -26.95 -0.42 12.43
N TYR A 67 -26.19 -1.46 12.74
CA TYR A 67 -25.77 -1.71 14.13
C TYR A 67 -24.92 -0.54 14.63
N ASN A 68 -25.47 0.24 15.56
CA ASN A 68 -24.82 1.41 16.11
C ASN A 68 -24.00 0.99 17.35
N PRO A 69 -22.67 1.08 17.34
CA PRO A 69 -21.88 0.68 18.49
C PRO A 69 -22.12 1.65 19.66
N PRO A 70 -22.15 1.15 20.92
CA PRO A 70 -22.38 1.99 22.10
C PRO A 70 -21.23 2.97 22.37
N VAL A 71 -20.06 2.70 21.79
CA VAL A 71 -18.87 3.58 21.84
C VAL A 71 -18.50 4.01 20.44
N PRO A 72 -18.31 5.30 20.18
CA PRO A 72 -17.91 5.80 18.87
C PRO A 72 -16.61 5.14 18.37
N ILE A 73 -16.56 4.76 17.11
CA ILE A 73 -15.37 4.22 16.48
C ILE A 73 -14.36 5.37 16.31
N LYS A 74 -13.24 5.30 17.03
CA LYS A 74 -12.23 6.37 17.05
C LYS A 74 -11.31 6.36 15.80
N ARG A 75 -11.22 5.22 15.12
CA ARG A 75 -10.35 5.06 13.94
C ARG A 75 -11.15 4.38 12.86
N HIS A 76 -11.58 5.14 11.89
CA HIS A 76 -12.38 4.67 10.77
C HIS A 76 -11.85 5.27 9.47
N GLY A 77 -10.88 4.60 8.88
CA GLY A 77 -10.21 5.07 7.68
C GLY A 77 -9.17 4.10 7.16
N ILE A 78 -8.28 4.61 6.35
CA ILE A 78 -7.10 3.89 5.86
C ILE A 78 -5.84 4.47 6.50
N GLN A 79 -4.76 3.72 6.44
CA GLN A 79 -3.44 4.20 6.81
C GLN A 79 -2.45 3.69 5.77
N PRO A 80 -1.95 4.56 4.88
CA PRO A 80 -0.84 4.21 4.00
C PRO A 80 0.40 3.84 4.80
N ASP A 81 1.25 2.98 4.25
CA ASP A 81 2.49 2.56 4.91
C ASP A 81 3.51 3.69 4.94
N GLY A 82 3.42 4.65 4.00
CA GLY A 82 4.26 5.84 3.97
C GLY A 82 3.71 6.96 3.10
N ALA A 83 4.39 8.09 3.12
CA ALA A 83 4.18 9.22 2.22
C ALA A 83 5.51 9.86 1.84
N ILE A 84 5.69 10.21 0.57
CA ILE A 84 6.84 10.96 0.07
C ILE A 84 6.34 12.32 -0.39
N THR A 85 6.91 13.37 0.18
CA THR A 85 6.56 14.77 -0.11
C THR A 85 7.75 15.50 -0.71
N ASN A 86 7.52 16.21 -1.81
CA ASN A 86 8.44 17.24 -2.28
C ASN A 86 8.11 18.55 -1.55
N THR A 87 9.03 19.03 -0.72
CA THR A 87 8.81 20.21 0.14
C THR A 87 8.78 21.52 -0.61
N LEU A 88 9.27 21.58 -1.85
CA LEU A 88 9.23 22.79 -2.70
C LEU A 88 7.86 22.94 -3.38
N THR A 89 7.27 21.84 -3.85
CA THR A 89 5.98 21.86 -4.56
C THR A 89 4.78 21.60 -3.64
N GLY A 90 5.03 21.03 -2.47
CA GLY A 90 3.98 20.55 -1.56
C GLY A 90 3.26 19.28 -2.04
N LYS A 91 3.68 18.70 -3.17
CA LYS A 91 3.08 17.47 -3.69
C LYS A 91 3.51 16.25 -2.90
N THR A 92 2.57 15.35 -2.65
CA THR A 92 2.78 14.12 -1.86
C THR A 92 2.21 12.92 -2.58
N ILE A 93 2.99 11.84 -2.67
CA ILE A 93 2.53 10.52 -3.11
C ILE A 93 2.48 9.57 -1.91
N PHE A 94 1.39 8.79 -1.82
CA PHE A 94 1.19 7.84 -0.72
C PHE A 94 1.72 6.47 -1.10
N ILE A 95 2.36 5.79 -0.14
CA ILE A 95 3.05 4.52 -0.36
C ILE A 95 2.26 3.40 0.27
N GLU A 96 2.10 2.32 -0.45
CA GLU A 96 1.56 1.06 0.07
C GLU A 96 2.51 -0.07 -0.28
N ILE A 97 2.95 -0.83 0.71
CA ILE A 97 3.90 -1.94 0.52
C ILE A 97 3.15 -3.25 0.71
N LYS A 98 3.21 -4.10 -0.29
CA LYS A 98 2.56 -5.41 -0.29
C LYS A 98 3.59 -6.51 -0.41
N ARG A 99 3.82 -7.22 0.70
CA ARG A 99 4.63 -8.42 0.71
C ARG A 99 3.75 -9.66 0.79
N GLN A 100 3.96 -10.57 -0.12
CA GLN A 100 3.34 -11.88 -0.08
C GLN A 100 4.35 -12.93 -0.50
N ASP A 101 4.57 -13.89 0.39
CA ASP A 101 5.34 -15.10 0.12
C ASP A 101 4.38 -16.28 0.01
N GLY A 102 4.76 -17.32 -0.72
CA GLY A 102 3.97 -18.53 -0.87
C GLY A 102 4.32 -19.29 -2.14
N TRP A 103 3.42 -20.15 -2.60
CA TRP A 103 3.66 -20.85 -3.83
C TRP A 103 3.40 -19.95 -5.06
N VAL A 104 4.15 -20.25 -6.10
CA VAL A 104 4.11 -19.54 -7.39
C VAL A 104 3.46 -20.44 -8.42
N GLU A 105 2.68 -19.89 -9.35
CA GLU A 105 2.08 -20.62 -10.47
C GLU A 105 3.11 -21.49 -11.19
N GLY A 106 2.75 -22.75 -11.49
CA GLY A 106 3.65 -23.72 -12.10
C GLY A 106 4.59 -24.44 -11.12
N LYS A 107 4.58 -24.10 -9.84
CA LYS A 107 5.31 -24.77 -8.77
C LYS A 107 4.39 -25.62 -7.91
N LYS A 108 5.00 -26.52 -7.10
CA LYS A 108 4.23 -27.33 -6.14
C LYS A 108 3.46 -26.40 -5.20
N ARG A 109 2.15 -26.67 -5.03
CA ARG A 109 1.31 -25.92 -4.09
C ARG A 109 1.83 -26.04 -2.67
N SER A 110 1.92 -24.89 -1.98
CA SER A 110 2.26 -24.79 -0.56
C SER A 110 1.30 -23.82 0.12
N ALA A 111 1.30 -23.77 1.44
CA ALA A 111 0.55 -22.74 2.16
C ALA A 111 1.06 -21.33 1.81
N GLY A 112 0.16 -20.35 1.83
CA GLY A 112 0.54 -18.95 1.81
C GLY A 112 0.32 -18.18 0.53
N ARG A 113 -0.25 -18.77 -0.52
CA ARG A 113 -0.77 -17.97 -1.62
C ARG A 113 -2.01 -17.22 -1.13
N GLY A 114 -1.83 -15.94 -0.85
CA GLY A 114 -2.88 -15.04 -0.44
C GLY A 114 -3.32 -14.13 -1.58
N ASN A 115 -4.22 -13.22 -1.28
CA ASN A 115 -4.77 -12.22 -2.17
C ASN A 115 -4.43 -10.79 -1.68
N ALA A 116 -3.20 -10.58 -1.22
CA ALA A 116 -2.76 -9.29 -0.68
C ALA A 116 -2.92 -8.15 -1.71
N HIS A 117 -2.78 -8.43 -2.99
CA HIS A 117 -2.96 -7.50 -4.09
C HIS A 117 -4.43 -7.07 -4.26
N GLU A 118 -5.42 -7.95 -4.08
CA GLU A 118 -6.84 -7.62 -4.20
C GLU A 118 -7.26 -6.52 -3.19
N ARG A 119 -6.62 -6.45 -2.04
CA ARG A 119 -6.88 -5.41 -1.04
C ARG A 119 -6.53 -4.01 -1.50
N LEU A 120 -5.83 -3.88 -2.63
CA LEU A 120 -5.51 -2.60 -3.24
C LEU A 120 -6.70 -1.98 -3.99
N CYS A 121 -7.74 -2.76 -4.30
CA CYS A 121 -8.92 -2.27 -5.01
C CYS A 121 -9.54 -1.03 -4.34
N LYS A 122 -9.42 -0.91 -3.00
CA LYS A 122 -9.87 0.27 -2.26
C LYS A 122 -9.23 1.59 -2.75
N TYR A 123 -7.95 1.55 -3.16
CA TYR A 123 -7.23 2.74 -3.64
C TYR A 123 -7.76 3.26 -4.98
N PHE A 124 -8.43 2.40 -5.74
CA PHE A 124 -9.04 2.74 -7.03
C PHE A 124 -10.50 3.20 -6.90
N THR A 125 -11.07 3.19 -5.68
CA THR A 125 -12.43 3.69 -5.45
C THR A 125 -12.46 5.22 -5.53
N PRO A 126 -13.51 5.82 -6.13
CA PRO A 126 -13.55 7.27 -6.35
C PRO A 126 -13.32 8.10 -5.07
N GLY A 127 -13.95 7.71 -3.97
CA GLY A 127 -13.85 8.45 -2.71
C GLY A 127 -12.43 8.43 -2.12
N ILE A 128 -11.76 7.28 -2.10
CA ILE A 128 -10.38 7.16 -1.62
C ILE A 128 -9.43 7.90 -2.57
N LEU A 129 -9.60 7.69 -3.87
CA LEU A 129 -8.74 8.29 -4.89
C LEU A 129 -8.78 9.81 -4.83
N ASN A 130 -9.97 10.42 -4.75
CA ASN A 130 -10.13 11.87 -4.63
C ASN A 130 -9.53 12.39 -3.32
N LYS A 131 -9.78 11.71 -2.19
CA LYS A 131 -9.23 12.13 -0.90
C LYS A 131 -7.70 12.13 -0.87
N LEU A 132 -7.08 11.13 -1.50
CA LEU A 132 -5.62 11.06 -1.61
C LEU A 132 -5.07 12.12 -2.58
N ARG A 133 -5.76 12.40 -3.69
CA ARG A 133 -5.38 13.48 -4.62
C ARG A 133 -5.41 14.83 -3.95
N ASP A 134 -6.51 15.14 -3.26
CA ASP A 134 -6.68 16.41 -2.54
C ASP A 134 -5.58 16.59 -1.48
N ALA A 135 -5.34 15.57 -0.66
CA ALA A 135 -4.32 15.62 0.38
C ALA A 135 -2.89 15.65 -0.17
N GLY A 136 -2.65 15.04 -1.31
CA GLY A 136 -1.34 14.99 -1.96
C GLY A 136 -1.08 16.12 -2.96
N ASN A 137 -2.06 16.97 -3.23
CA ASN A 137 -1.97 17.98 -4.30
C ASN A 137 -1.55 17.37 -5.64
N ILE A 138 -2.15 16.22 -6.00
CA ILE A 138 -1.83 15.45 -7.21
C ILE A 138 -2.91 15.70 -8.27
N ASN A 139 -2.48 15.89 -9.50
CA ASN A 139 -3.37 16.14 -10.64
C ASN A 139 -4.35 14.98 -10.86
N SER A 140 -5.51 15.27 -11.43
CA SER A 140 -6.55 14.28 -11.72
C SER A 140 -6.12 13.22 -12.75
N SER A 141 -5.13 13.51 -13.58
CA SER A 141 -4.53 12.57 -14.53
C SER A 141 -3.63 11.51 -13.89
N ASP A 142 -3.15 11.78 -12.66
CA ASP A 142 -2.18 10.93 -11.98
C ASP A 142 -2.82 10.16 -10.82
N LEU A 143 -2.28 8.98 -10.51
CA LEU A 143 -2.64 8.27 -9.30
C LEU A 143 -1.83 8.80 -8.12
N PRO A 144 -2.48 9.12 -6.99
CA PRO A 144 -1.82 9.74 -5.83
C PRO A 144 -1.08 8.73 -4.93
N PHE A 145 -0.82 7.53 -5.42
CA PHE A 145 -0.20 6.47 -4.64
C PHE A 145 0.82 5.68 -5.47
N TRP A 146 1.78 5.09 -4.79
CA TRP A 146 2.78 4.17 -5.34
C TRP A 146 2.75 2.86 -4.56
N ILE A 147 2.50 1.75 -5.25
CA ILE A 147 2.42 0.42 -4.66
C ILE A 147 3.73 -0.33 -4.93
N VAL A 148 4.38 -0.79 -3.87
CA VAL A 148 5.61 -1.57 -3.96
C VAL A 148 5.34 -3.00 -3.53
N PHE A 149 5.50 -3.93 -4.47
CA PHE A 149 5.32 -5.35 -4.23
C PHE A 149 6.64 -6.02 -3.89
N GLN A 150 6.64 -6.90 -2.89
CA GLN A 150 7.79 -7.71 -2.46
C GLN A 150 7.41 -9.18 -2.26
N GLY A 151 8.42 -10.03 -2.26
CA GLY A 151 8.27 -11.47 -2.04
C GLY A 151 7.87 -12.24 -3.29
N ASP A 152 7.31 -13.43 -3.10
CA ASP A 152 7.01 -14.37 -4.21
C ASP A 152 5.94 -13.83 -5.17
N ILE A 153 5.06 -12.95 -4.72
CA ILE A 153 4.07 -12.27 -5.58
C ILE A 153 4.74 -11.57 -6.79
N THR A 154 5.96 -11.08 -6.63
CA THR A 154 6.70 -10.39 -7.70
C THR A 154 7.22 -11.33 -8.79
N ARG A 155 7.15 -12.64 -8.54
CA ARG A 155 7.63 -13.72 -9.43
C ARG A 155 6.53 -14.69 -9.81
N ASP A 156 5.34 -14.55 -9.24
CA ASP A 156 4.17 -15.38 -9.60
C ASP A 156 3.60 -14.90 -10.94
N PRO A 157 3.65 -15.70 -12.02
CA PRO A 157 3.19 -15.28 -13.34
C PRO A 157 1.73 -14.83 -13.37
N CYS A 158 0.85 -15.44 -12.57
CA CYS A 158 -0.55 -15.07 -12.47
C CYS A 158 -0.69 -13.66 -11.88
N HIS A 159 -0.12 -13.43 -10.69
CA HIS A 159 -0.21 -12.14 -10.02
C HIS A 159 0.50 -11.01 -10.78
N VAL A 160 1.65 -11.30 -11.40
CA VAL A 160 2.37 -10.29 -12.21
C VAL A 160 1.52 -9.84 -13.39
N ARG A 161 0.86 -10.79 -14.11
CA ARG A 161 -0.04 -10.43 -15.23
C ARG A 161 -1.24 -9.62 -14.75
N GLU A 162 -1.86 -10.03 -13.65
CA GLU A 162 -3.03 -9.38 -13.07
C GLU A 162 -2.72 -7.95 -12.61
N ILE A 163 -1.66 -7.76 -11.83
CA ILE A 163 -1.22 -6.44 -11.37
C ILE A 163 -0.85 -5.55 -12.56
N THR A 164 -0.13 -6.08 -13.52
CA THR A 164 0.25 -5.32 -14.73
C THR A 164 -0.99 -4.86 -15.50
N PHE A 165 -2.01 -5.72 -15.62
CA PHE A 165 -3.29 -5.38 -16.24
C PHE A 165 -4.06 -4.30 -15.45
N TRP A 166 -4.12 -4.41 -14.12
CA TRP A 166 -4.83 -3.43 -13.30
C TRP A 166 -4.26 -2.03 -13.40
N PHE A 167 -2.94 -1.92 -13.51
CA PHE A 167 -2.30 -0.62 -13.61
C PHE A 167 -2.21 -0.09 -15.05
N ASP A 168 -2.38 -0.94 -16.07
CA ASP A 168 -2.39 -0.58 -17.49
C ASP A 168 -1.39 0.54 -17.83
N ASN A 169 -1.87 1.75 -18.09
CA ASN A 169 -1.04 2.91 -18.45
C ASN A 169 -0.35 3.58 -17.24
N TYR A 170 -0.69 3.20 -16.01
CA TYR A 170 -0.12 3.79 -14.79
C TYR A 170 1.13 3.06 -14.30
N LYS A 171 2.08 2.82 -15.20
CA LYS A 171 3.34 2.10 -14.88
C LYS A 171 4.20 2.80 -13.82
N ALA A 172 4.03 4.10 -13.63
CA ALA A 172 4.66 4.85 -12.56
C ALA A 172 4.23 4.37 -11.15
N ASN A 173 2.99 3.93 -11.01
CA ASN A 173 2.33 3.77 -9.74
C ASN A 173 2.44 2.38 -9.11
N TYR A 174 3.19 1.45 -9.74
CA TYR A 174 3.54 0.19 -9.11
C TYR A 174 4.97 -0.22 -9.43
N PHE A 175 5.57 -1.02 -8.53
CA PHE A 175 6.91 -1.55 -8.70
C PHE A 175 7.04 -2.95 -8.09
N PHE A 176 7.68 -3.87 -8.81
CA PHE A 176 8.03 -5.20 -8.30
C PHE A 176 9.46 -5.19 -7.76
N TRP A 177 9.61 -4.94 -6.48
CA TRP A 177 10.91 -4.96 -5.81
C TRP A 177 11.35 -6.40 -5.53
N ARG A 178 11.93 -7.05 -6.55
CA ARG A 178 12.33 -8.47 -6.55
C ARG A 178 13.57 -8.75 -5.70
N ASN A 179 14.47 -7.79 -5.59
CA ASN A 179 15.71 -7.91 -4.82
C ASN A 179 15.76 -6.85 -3.72
N SER A 180 15.16 -7.18 -2.58
CA SER A 180 15.12 -6.23 -1.43
C SER A 180 16.47 -5.94 -0.78
N ASN A 181 17.52 -6.69 -1.13
CA ASN A 181 18.88 -6.42 -0.67
C ASN A 181 19.60 -5.38 -1.55
N ASN A 182 19.08 -5.08 -2.73
CA ASN A 182 19.62 -4.05 -3.62
C ASN A 182 18.50 -3.02 -3.93
N PRO A 183 18.63 -1.78 -3.45
CA PRO A 183 17.63 -0.74 -3.70
C PRO A 183 17.79 -0.01 -5.04
N ALA A 184 18.81 -0.29 -5.85
CA ALA A 184 19.12 0.46 -7.07
C ALA A 184 17.91 0.55 -8.01
N ASP A 185 17.31 -0.57 -8.39
CA ASP A 185 16.15 -0.60 -9.29
C ASP A 185 14.92 0.15 -8.72
N LEU A 186 14.78 0.15 -7.38
CA LEU A 186 13.72 0.88 -6.69
C LEU A 186 13.96 2.40 -6.76
N ILE A 187 15.19 2.83 -6.58
CA ILE A 187 15.63 4.23 -6.68
C ILE A 187 15.48 4.71 -8.13
N ASP A 188 15.96 3.93 -9.10
CA ASP A 188 15.79 4.24 -10.53
C ASP A 188 14.31 4.40 -10.92
N HIS A 189 13.43 3.55 -10.40
CA HIS A 189 12.00 3.68 -10.62
C HIS A 189 11.45 4.96 -10.00
N PHE A 190 11.84 5.29 -8.78
CA PHE A 190 11.45 6.53 -8.10
C PHE A 190 11.86 7.76 -8.92
N GLU A 191 13.12 7.85 -9.31
CA GLU A 191 13.65 8.99 -10.06
C GLU A 191 12.97 9.15 -11.42
N LYS A 192 12.79 8.05 -12.14
CA LYS A 192 12.22 8.05 -13.47
C LYS A 192 10.73 8.33 -13.53
N TYR A 193 9.95 7.82 -12.55
CA TYR A 193 8.50 7.80 -12.66
C TYR A 193 7.77 8.58 -11.55
N ILE A 194 8.32 8.60 -10.33
CA ILE A 194 7.66 9.26 -9.20
C ILE A 194 8.06 10.73 -9.10
N VAL A 195 9.34 11.03 -9.27
CA VAL A 195 9.84 12.42 -9.28
C VAL A 195 9.06 13.32 -10.26
N PRO A 196 8.73 12.93 -11.50
CA PRO A 196 7.92 13.75 -12.40
C PRO A 196 6.52 14.07 -11.87
N ILE A 197 5.90 13.17 -11.10
CA ILE A 197 4.58 13.41 -10.49
C ILE A 197 4.70 14.44 -9.35
N LEU A 198 5.82 14.43 -8.64
CA LEU A 198 6.09 15.30 -7.49
C LEU A 198 6.62 16.69 -7.85
N LYS A 199 7.01 16.90 -9.10
CA LYS A 199 7.40 18.21 -9.66
C LYS A 199 6.18 18.98 -10.17
#